data_ca9d735a441d0d750c6190d1fbb7d451
#
_entry.id   ca9d735a441d0d750c6190d1fbb7d451
#
_cell.length_a   1.000
_cell.length_b   1.000
_cell.length_c   1.000
_cell.angle_alpha   90.00
_cell.angle_beta   90.00
_cell.angle_gamma   90.00
#
_symmetry.space_group_name_H-M   'P 1'
#
loop_
_entity.id
_entity.type
_entity.pdbx_description
1 polymer ?
#
loop_
_entity_poly.entity_id
_entity_poly.type
_entity_poly.pdbx_seq_one_letter_code
_entity_poly.pdbx_strand_id
1 'polypeptide(L)'
;AAFPIFIIFPLLSPKGKVYMIIYERLIMSIQNTLHINWSCNHTWLQASKNTSWCLLGCCIGDFGTIAFFQFMEIQWPVPLIMTLAIVNGIITSIILETIILSKQMLLKLAFKTAIGMSLVSMVSMEAAMNLTDYILTGGAILTWWVIPFMLFAGFITPLPYNYWRLKALGKACH
;
A
#
# COMPACT_ATOMS: atom_id res chain seq x y z
N ALA A 1 7.14 30.80 -23.33
CA ALA A 1 6.33 30.80 -24.54
C ALA A 1 5.60 29.46 -24.60
N ALA A 2 4.34 29.44 -24.14
CA ALA A 2 3.48 28.26 -24.20
C ALA A 2 2.64 28.35 -25.47
N PHE A 3 2.74 27.33 -26.31
CA PHE A 3 1.84 27.16 -27.46
C PHE A 3 0.56 26.47 -26.99
N PRO A 4 -0.64 27.04 -27.20
CA PRO A 4 -1.87 26.32 -27.00
C PRO A 4 -2.19 25.52 -28.27
N ILE A 5 -2.12 24.20 -28.18
CA ILE A 5 -2.69 23.32 -29.23
C ILE A 5 -4.20 23.31 -29.03
N PHE A 6 -4.88 24.21 -29.71
CA PHE A 6 -6.33 24.15 -29.93
C PHE A 6 -6.60 23.05 -30.95
N ILE A 7 -6.95 21.87 -30.50
CA ILE A 7 -7.59 20.84 -31.36
C ILE A 7 -9.09 21.08 -31.24
N ILE A 8 -9.62 21.75 -32.24
CA ILE A 8 -11.06 21.88 -32.50
C ILE A 8 -11.56 20.49 -32.90
N PHE A 9 -12.32 19.84 -32.05
CA PHE A 9 -13.07 18.62 -32.39
C PHE A 9 -14.56 18.96 -32.46
N PRO A 10 -15.30 18.48 -33.48
CA PRO A 10 -16.62 19.00 -33.80
C PRO A 10 -17.66 18.57 -32.75
N LEU A 11 -18.41 19.57 -32.32
CA LEU A 11 -19.66 19.46 -31.59
C LEU A 11 -20.66 18.70 -32.47
N LEU A 12 -21.24 17.62 -31.98
CA LEU A 12 -22.62 17.15 -32.18
C LEU A 12 -22.74 15.65 -31.90
N SER A 13 -22.62 15.23 -30.62
CA SER A 13 -23.26 13.99 -30.14
C SER A 13 -23.35 14.05 -28.61
N PRO A 14 -24.44 13.59 -27.97
CA PRO A 14 -24.54 13.52 -26.52
C PRO A 14 -23.43 12.65 -25.89
N LYS A 15 -22.83 11.75 -26.65
CA LYS A 15 -21.65 10.96 -26.24
C LYS A 15 -20.38 11.82 -26.13
N GLY A 16 -20.21 12.86 -26.92
CA GLY A 16 -19.05 13.77 -26.90
C GLY A 16 -18.93 14.56 -25.61
N LYS A 17 -20.05 14.97 -24.99
CA LYS A 17 -20.06 15.66 -23.70
C LYS A 17 -19.56 14.77 -22.57
N VAL A 18 -19.88 13.49 -22.58
CA VAL A 18 -19.43 12.53 -21.57
C VAL A 18 -17.92 12.30 -21.68
N TYR A 19 -17.38 12.17 -22.89
CA TYR A 19 -15.94 12.03 -23.11
C TYR A 19 -15.17 13.29 -22.69
N MET A 20 -15.71 14.47 -22.95
CA MET A 20 -15.08 15.72 -22.56
C MET A 20 -15.02 15.90 -21.03
N ILE A 21 -16.10 15.56 -20.32
CA ILE A 21 -16.15 15.57 -18.84
C ILE A 21 -15.18 14.53 -18.26
N ILE A 22 -15.07 13.35 -18.85
CA ILE A 22 -14.12 12.33 -18.41
C ILE A 22 -12.70 12.78 -18.68
N TYR A 23 -12.41 13.39 -19.80
CA TYR A 23 -11.09 13.90 -20.18
C TYR A 23 -10.66 15.09 -19.31
N GLU A 24 -11.54 16.03 -19.02
CA GLU A 24 -11.26 17.13 -18.08
C GLU A 24 -11.04 16.64 -16.65
N ARG A 25 -11.84 15.67 -16.19
CA ARG A 25 -11.60 15.04 -14.89
C ARG A 25 -10.26 14.28 -14.85
N LEU A 26 -9.90 13.62 -15.95
CA LEU A 26 -8.61 12.92 -16.05
C LEU A 26 -7.44 13.90 -16.05
N ILE A 27 -7.53 15.00 -16.80
CA ILE A 27 -6.49 16.06 -16.82
C ILE A 27 -6.39 16.77 -15.47
N MET A 28 -7.52 17.13 -14.83
CA MET A 28 -7.51 17.71 -13.49
C MET A 28 -6.95 16.74 -12.45
N SER A 29 -7.23 15.45 -12.58
CA SER A 29 -6.62 14.41 -11.73
C SER A 29 -5.11 14.32 -11.94
N ILE A 30 -4.63 14.37 -13.17
CA ILE A 30 -3.20 14.34 -13.52
C ILE A 30 -2.50 15.64 -13.06
N GLN A 31 -3.11 16.81 -13.24
CA GLN A 31 -2.56 18.10 -12.78
C GLN A 31 -2.49 18.18 -11.25
N ASN A 32 -3.52 17.69 -10.55
CA ASN A 32 -3.49 17.59 -9.09
C ASN A 32 -2.42 16.61 -8.59
N THR A 33 -2.05 15.62 -9.40
CA THR A 33 -1.00 14.64 -9.06
C THR A 33 0.41 15.25 -9.21
N LEU A 34 0.58 16.25 -10.09
CA LEU A 34 1.87 16.91 -10.33
C LEU A 34 2.20 18.02 -9.30
N HIS A 35 1.21 18.55 -8.57
CA HIS A 35 1.40 19.57 -7.52
C HIS A 35 1.08 19.01 -6.11
N ILE A 36 1.66 17.86 -5.75
CA ILE A 36 1.49 17.32 -4.40
C ILE A 36 2.33 18.14 -3.43
N ASN A 37 1.64 18.88 -2.56
CA ASN A 37 2.28 19.55 -1.43
C ASN A 37 2.62 18.49 -0.35
N TRP A 38 3.88 18.15 -0.22
CA TRP A 38 4.41 17.18 0.74
C TRP A 38 4.51 17.72 2.18
N SER A 39 4.19 18.98 2.40
CA SER A 39 4.39 19.68 3.68
C SER A 39 3.24 19.51 4.68
N CYS A 40 2.20 18.72 4.39
CA CYS A 40 1.04 18.60 5.27
C CYS A 40 1.29 17.58 6.39
N ASN A 41 1.59 18.04 7.61
CA ASN A 41 1.82 17.18 8.78
C ASN A 41 0.61 16.27 9.11
N HIS A 42 -0.60 16.75 8.95
CA HIS A 42 -1.81 15.95 9.21
C HIS A 42 -1.90 14.74 8.27
N THR A 43 -1.58 14.92 7.00
CA THR A 43 -1.57 13.82 6.02
C THR A 43 -0.46 12.81 6.33
N TRP A 44 0.72 13.26 6.75
CA TRP A 44 1.80 12.39 7.20
C TRP A 44 1.40 11.56 8.42
N LEU A 45 0.77 12.19 9.41
CA LEU A 45 0.29 11.48 10.60
C LEU A 45 -0.75 10.41 10.24
N GLN A 46 -1.68 10.73 9.35
CA GLN A 46 -2.70 9.78 8.91
C GLN A 46 -2.11 8.65 8.05
N ALA A 47 -1.16 8.97 7.15
CA ALA A 47 -0.42 7.98 6.38
C ALA A 47 0.35 7.02 7.31
N SER A 48 1.08 7.56 8.31
CA SER A 48 1.81 6.77 9.29
C SER A 48 0.89 5.86 10.09
N LYS A 49 -0.25 6.37 10.54
CA LYS A 49 -1.23 5.57 11.29
C LYS A 49 -1.79 4.41 10.47
N ASN A 50 -2.15 4.67 9.21
CA ASN A 50 -2.64 3.63 8.30
C ASN A 50 -1.54 2.59 8.01
N THR A 51 -0.31 3.06 7.75
CA THR A 51 0.85 2.18 7.52
C THR A 51 1.16 1.32 8.75
N SER A 52 1.03 1.85 9.97
CA SER A 52 1.23 1.08 11.21
C SER A 52 0.23 -0.05 11.37
N TRP A 53 -1.05 0.16 11.06
CA TRP A 53 -2.06 -0.90 11.11
C TRP A 53 -1.81 -1.99 10.06
N CYS A 54 -1.43 -1.58 8.84
CA CYS A 54 -1.05 -2.49 7.78
C CYS A 54 0.19 -3.32 8.18
N LEU A 55 1.21 -2.67 8.75
CA LEU A 55 2.43 -3.31 9.23
C LEU A 55 2.14 -4.36 10.33
N LEU A 56 1.26 -4.06 11.28
CA LEU A 56 0.84 -5.02 12.29
C LEU A 56 0.21 -6.27 11.67
N GLY A 57 -0.67 -6.09 10.68
CA GLY A 57 -1.26 -7.21 9.95
C GLY A 57 -0.23 -8.06 9.22
N CYS A 58 0.69 -7.42 8.51
CA CYS A 58 1.81 -8.07 7.82
C CYS A 58 2.70 -8.86 8.79
N CYS A 59 3.11 -8.24 9.89
CA CYS A 59 3.97 -8.90 10.90
C CYS A 59 3.34 -10.16 11.49
N ILE A 60 2.05 -10.18 11.74
CA ILE A 60 1.37 -11.36 12.28
C ILE A 60 1.50 -12.55 11.32
N GLY A 61 1.30 -12.33 10.03
CA GLY A 61 1.40 -13.40 9.02
C GLY A 61 2.82 -13.78 8.67
N ASP A 62 3.68 -12.79 8.43
CA ASP A 62 5.07 -12.99 8.03
C ASP A 62 5.89 -13.63 9.15
N PHE A 63 5.99 -12.98 10.30
CA PHE A 63 6.72 -13.49 11.45
C PHE A 63 6.12 -14.79 12.00
N GLY A 64 4.78 -14.92 11.97
CA GLY A 64 4.11 -16.17 12.37
C GLY A 64 4.51 -17.33 11.48
N THR A 65 4.63 -17.12 10.18
CA THR A 65 5.06 -18.15 9.22
C THR A 65 6.53 -18.50 9.43
N ILE A 66 7.43 -17.53 9.48
CA ILE A 66 8.87 -17.78 9.69
C ILE A 66 9.10 -18.49 11.02
N ALA A 67 8.48 -18.00 12.10
CA ALA A 67 8.57 -18.62 13.43
C ALA A 67 8.06 -20.07 13.42
N PHE A 68 6.95 -20.36 12.74
CA PHE A 68 6.43 -21.71 12.63
C PHE A 68 7.44 -22.67 11.99
N PHE A 69 8.03 -22.29 10.85
CA PHE A 69 9.05 -23.12 10.19
C PHE A 69 10.31 -23.28 11.05
N GLN A 70 10.72 -22.22 11.73
CA GLN A 70 11.89 -22.21 12.60
C GLN A 70 11.70 -23.09 13.84
N PHE A 71 10.53 -23.04 14.51
CA PHE A 71 10.24 -23.87 15.69
C PHE A 71 9.98 -25.34 15.35
N MET A 72 9.41 -25.63 14.19
CA MET A 72 9.14 -26.99 13.74
C MET A 72 10.35 -27.65 13.06
N GLU A 73 11.48 -26.92 12.93
CA GLU A 73 12.72 -27.38 12.28
C GLU A 73 12.50 -27.92 10.86
N ILE A 74 11.49 -27.38 10.14
CA ILE A 74 11.15 -27.80 8.79
C ILE A 74 12.14 -27.21 7.80
N GLN A 75 12.96 -28.04 7.19
CA GLN A 75 13.99 -27.65 6.22
C GLN A 75 13.41 -27.50 4.80
N TRP A 76 12.68 -26.43 4.58
CA TRP A 76 12.25 -26.04 3.24
C TRP A 76 13.23 -25.04 2.60
N PRO A 77 13.27 -24.96 1.26
CA PRO A 77 14.07 -23.93 0.59
C PRO A 77 13.67 -22.51 1.05
N VAL A 78 14.65 -21.71 1.39
CA VAL A 78 14.44 -20.33 1.90
C VAL A 78 13.47 -19.51 1.03
N PRO A 79 13.58 -19.50 -0.33
CA PRO A 79 12.67 -18.73 -1.17
C PRO A 79 11.20 -19.18 -1.02
N LEU A 80 10.96 -20.45 -0.74
CA LEU A 80 9.61 -20.98 -0.57
C LEU A 80 9.00 -20.53 0.76
N ILE A 81 9.79 -20.56 1.85
CA ILE A 81 9.37 -20.06 3.16
C ILE A 81 9.04 -18.55 3.06
N MET A 82 9.93 -17.75 2.44
CA MET A 82 9.72 -16.32 2.24
C MET A 82 8.48 -16.02 1.40
N THR A 83 8.26 -16.76 0.32
CA THR A 83 7.05 -16.59 -0.50
C THR A 83 5.78 -16.87 0.31
N LEU A 84 5.79 -17.93 1.11
CA LEU A 84 4.66 -18.28 1.96
C LEU A 84 4.43 -17.24 3.07
N ALA A 85 5.50 -16.71 3.65
CA ALA A 85 5.46 -15.66 4.65
C ALA A 85 4.82 -14.38 4.07
N ILE A 86 5.25 -13.94 2.89
CA ILE A 86 4.68 -12.79 2.16
C ILE A 86 3.18 -12.99 1.92
N VAL A 87 2.78 -14.17 1.40
CA VAL A 87 1.37 -14.46 1.13
C VAL A 87 0.53 -14.42 2.41
N ASN A 88 1.00 -15.04 3.48
CA ASN A 88 0.31 -15.02 4.77
C ASN A 88 0.27 -13.61 5.37
N GLY A 89 1.35 -12.82 5.26
CA GLY A 89 1.39 -11.43 5.70
C GLY A 89 0.35 -10.56 4.98
N ILE A 90 0.24 -10.70 3.65
CA ILE A 90 -0.79 -10.00 2.88
C ILE A 90 -2.20 -10.42 3.30
N ILE A 91 -2.46 -11.71 3.47
CA ILE A 91 -3.77 -12.23 3.88
C ILE A 91 -4.17 -11.69 5.26
N THR A 92 -3.29 -11.79 6.25
CA THR A 92 -3.56 -11.30 7.61
C THR A 92 -3.73 -9.78 7.66
N SER A 93 -2.98 -9.03 6.85
CA SER A 93 -3.13 -7.59 6.72
C SER A 93 -4.47 -7.19 6.10
N ILE A 94 -4.91 -7.88 5.02
CA ILE A 94 -6.23 -7.66 4.42
C ILE A 94 -7.35 -7.95 5.42
N ILE A 95 -7.23 -9.05 6.18
CA ILE A 95 -8.22 -9.41 7.20
C ILE A 95 -8.29 -8.32 8.28
N LEU A 96 -7.16 -7.90 8.83
CA LEU A 96 -7.10 -6.88 9.88
C LEU A 96 -7.66 -5.54 9.38
N GLU A 97 -7.26 -5.09 8.19
CA GLU A 97 -7.77 -3.85 7.60
C GLU A 97 -9.26 -3.94 7.31
N THR A 98 -9.75 -5.08 6.82
CA THR A 98 -11.19 -5.32 6.60
C THR A 98 -11.97 -5.24 7.90
N ILE A 99 -11.47 -5.81 8.99
CA ILE A 99 -12.11 -5.73 10.32
C ILE A 99 -12.18 -4.28 10.80
N ILE A 100 -11.11 -3.51 10.63
CA ILE A 100 -11.08 -2.10 11.03
C ILE A 100 -12.07 -1.27 10.21
N LEU A 101 -12.11 -1.47 8.89
CA LEU A 101 -13.01 -0.75 7.99
C LEU A 101 -14.48 -1.19 8.15
N SER A 102 -14.74 -2.43 8.51
CA SER A 102 -16.10 -2.95 8.72
C SER A 102 -16.87 -2.25 9.86
N LYS A 103 -16.14 -1.59 10.77
CA LYS A 103 -16.74 -0.74 11.81
C LYS A 103 -17.30 0.57 11.25
N GLN A 104 -16.93 0.95 10.02
CA GLN A 104 -17.31 2.23 9.39
C GLN A 104 -18.15 2.04 8.13
N MET A 105 -18.13 0.86 7.53
CA MET A 105 -18.84 0.56 6.28
C MET A 105 -19.24 -0.92 6.19
N LEU A 106 -20.12 -1.25 5.23
CA LEU A 106 -20.53 -2.63 4.97
C LEU A 106 -19.32 -3.54 4.69
N LEU A 107 -19.30 -4.75 5.24
CA LEU A 107 -18.21 -5.71 5.15
C LEU A 107 -17.71 -5.94 3.71
N LYS A 108 -18.64 -6.10 2.76
CA LYS A 108 -18.30 -6.29 1.33
C LYS A 108 -17.55 -5.08 0.74
N LEU A 109 -17.95 -3.87 1.13
CA LEU A 109 -17.30 -2.64 0.69
C LEU A 109 -15.93 -2.48 1.38
N ALA A 110 -15.85 -2.79 2.66
CA ALA A 110 -14.62 -2.78 3.46
C ALA A 110 -13.56 -3.70 2.82
N PHE A 111 -13.93 -4.94 2.50
CA PHE A 111 -13.04 -5.90 1.85
C PHE A 111 -12.56 -5.44 0.46
N LYS A 112 -13.47 -4.94 -0.39
CA LYS A 112 -13.10 -4.39 -1.69
C LYS A 112 -12.17 -3.19 -1.58
N THR A 113 -12.39 -2.36 -0.56
CA THR A 113 -11.56 -1.18 -0.29
C THR A 113 -10.17 -1.59 0.22
N ALA A 114 -10.09 -2.54 1.14
CA ALA A 114 -8.83 -3.07 1.65
C ALA A 114 -7.96 -3.63 0.52
N ILE A 115 -8.50 -4.50 -0.32
CA ILE A 115 -7.75 -5.05 -1.47
C ILE A 115 -7.38 -3.95 -2.47
N GLY A 116 -8.34 -3.17 -2.93
CA GLY A 116 -8.13 -2.22 -4.03
C GLY A 116 -7.23 -1.05 -3.69
N MET A 117 -7.19 -0.65 -2.41
CA MET A 117 -6.46 0.52 -1.96
C MET A 117 -5.11 0.22 -1.31
N SER A 118 -4.95 -0.95 -0.72
CA SER A 118 -3.79 -1.23 0.14
C SER A 118 -2.84 -2.28 -0.44
N LEU A 119 -3.25 -3.04 -1.46
CA LEU A 119 -2.46 -4.16 -1.98
C LEU A 119 -1.03 -3.75 -2.40
N VAL A 120 -0.88 -2.62 -3.11
CA VAL A 120 0.44 -2.13 -3.55
C VAL A 120 1.32 -1.78 -2.35
N SER A 121 0.73 -1.15 -1.33
CA SER A 121 1.41 -0.80 -0.07
C SER A 121 1.83 -2.06 0.68
N MET A 122 0.95 -3.08 0.78
CA MET A 122 1.23 -4.35 1.45
C MET A 122 2.35 -5.11 0.76
N VAL A 123 2.29 -5.27 -0.57
CA VAL A 123 3.34 -5.97 -1.34
C VAL A 123 4.69 -5.27 -1.20
N SER A 124 4.74 -3.95 -1.26
CA SER A 124 6.00 -3.20 -1.09
C SER A 124 6.57 -3.33 0.32
N MET A 125 5.70 -3.36 1.33
CA MET A 125 6.05 -3.56 2.74
C MET A 125 6.67 -4.94 2.97
N GLU A 126 5.97 -5.99 2.55
CA GLU A 126 6.41 -7.38 2.67
C GLU A 126 7.74 -7.61 1.93
N ALA A 127 7.86 -7.09 0.70
CA ALA A 127 9.10 -7.18 -0.05
C ALA A 127 10.27 -6.52 0.68
N ALA A 128 10.05 -5.34 1.30
CA ALA A 128 11.09 -4.64 2.05
C ALA A 128 11.48 -5.39 3.33
N MET A 129 10.52 -5.95 4.06
CA MET A 129 10.78 -6.72 5.29
C MET A 129 11.56 -8.01 4.98
N ASN A 130 11.10 -8.79 4.02
CA ASN A 130 11.75 -10.05 3.64
C ASN A 130 13.12 -9.83 2.99
N LEU A 131 13.28 -8.77 2.18
CA LEU A 131 14.59 -8.41 1.63
C LEU A 131 15.58 -8.02 2.74
N THR A 132 15.12 -7.29 3.75
CA THR A 132 15.94 -6.92 4.91
C THR A 132 16.35 -8.15 5.71
N ASP A 133 15.43 -9.08 5.96
CA ASP A 133 15.76 -10.36 6.62
C ASP A 133 16.80 -11.14 5.82
N TYR A 134 16.58 -11.33 4.53
CA TYR A 134 17.52 -12.04 3.66
C TYR A 134 18.93 -11.41 3.63
N ILE A 135 19.03 -10.08 3.59
CA ILE A 135 20.34 -9.40 3.57
C ILE A 135 21.06 -9.53 4.91
N LEU A 136 20.33 -9.49 6.03
CA LEU A 136 20.96 -9.48 7.37
C LEU A 136 21.20 -10.88 7.94
N THR A 137 20.39 -11.87 7.57
CA THR A 137 20.47 -13.25 8.10
C THR A 137 20.96 -14.27 7.07
N GLY A 138 20.87 -13.95 5.78
CA GLY A 138 21.12 -14.87 4.69
C GLY A 138 20.00 -15.89 4.45
N GLY A 139 18.85 -15.74 5.13
CA GLY A 139 17.73 -16.67 5.03
C GLY A 139 16.44 -16.13 5.66
N ALA A 140 15.45 -17.00 5.78
CA ALA A 140 14.21 -16.72 6.51
C ALA A 140 14.42 -17.10 8.00
N ILE A 141 15.08 -16.25 8.77
CA ILE A 141 15.45 -16.53 10.16
C ILE A 141 15.05 -15.36 11.05
N LEU A 142 14.00 -15.53 11.83
CA LEU A 142 13.52 -14.51 12.75
C LEU A 142 14.46 -14.40 13.95
N THR A 143 15.28 -13.37 13.96
CA THR A 143 16.21 -13.04 15.04
C THR A 143 15.84 -11.70 15.72
N TRP A 144 15.95 -11.62 17.05
CA TRP A 144 15.52 -10.46 17.82
C TRP A 144 16.15 -9.14 17.38
N TRP A 145 17.40 -9.15 16.94
CA TRP A 145 18.11 -7.94 16.52
C TRP A 145 17.73 -7.49 15.09
N VAL A 146 17.22 -8.40 14.24
CA VAL A 146 16.81 -8.12 12.86
C VAL A 146 15.40 -7.54 12.80
N ILE A 147 14.51 -7.93 13.71
CA ILE A 147 13.12 -7.48 13.78
C ILE A 147 12.97 -5.95 13.68
N PRO A 148 13.69 -5.11 14.48
CA PRO A 148 13.54 -3.67 14.37
C PRO A 148 13.94 -3.10 13.00
N PHE A 149 14.92 -3.70 12.33
CA PHE A 149 15.32 -3.28 10.97
C PHE A 149 14.27 -3.66 9.93
N MET A 150 13.69 -4.85 10.02
CA MET A 150 12.57 -5.29 9.17
C MET A 150 11.36 -4.36 9.33
N LEU A 151 10.97 -4.06 10.57
CA LEU A 151 9.86 -3.16 10.88
C LEU A 151 10.11 -1.75 10.35
N PHE A 152 11.32 -1.24 10.49
CA PHE A 152 11.70 0.07 9.99
C PHE A 152 11.66 0.14 8.46
N ALA A 153 12.22 -0.85 7.77
CA ALA A 153 12.19 -0.95 6.32
C ALA A 153 10.74 -1.11 5.80
N GLY A 154 9.97 -2.00 6.43
CA GLY A 154 8.55 -2.23 6.11
C GLY A 154 7.67 -1.00 6.37
N PHE A 155 8.00 -0.16 7.35
CA PHE A 155 7.27 1.07 7.63
C PHE A 155 7.59 2.17 6.63
N ILE A 156 8.87 2.43 6.37
CA ILE A 156 9.30 3.56 5.52
C ILE A 156 8.97 3.35 4.05
N THR A 157 9.11 2.12 3.55
CA THR A 157 8.95 1.83 2.12
C THR A 157 7.56 2.20 1.57
N PRO A 158 6.43 1.82 2.18
CA PRO A 158 5.11 2.18 1.68
C PRO A 158 4.65 3.58 2.08
N LEU A 159 5.34 4.25 3.01
CA LEU A 159 4.89 5.52 3.59
C LEU A 159 4.70 6.64 2.55
N PRO A 160 5.64 6.89 1.60
CA PRO A 160 5.46 7.90 0.56
C PRO A 160 4.28 7.59 -0.37
N TYR A 161 4.08 6.31 -0.69
CA TYR A 161 2.95 5.86 -1.50
C TYR A 161 1.62 6.09 -0.77
N ASN A 162 1.55 5.78 0.52
CA ASN A 162 0.35 5.99 1.33
C ASN A 162 0.04 7.48 1.49
N TYR A 163 1.05 8.33 1.64
CA TYR A 163 0.88 9.79 1.64
C TYR A 163 0.31 10.28 0.31
N TRP A 164 0.94 9.90 -0.81
CA TRP A 164 0.49 10.26 -2.15
C TRP A 164 -0.97 9.82 -2.38
N ARG A 165 -1.32 8.61 -1.99
CA ARG A 165 -2.65 8.05 -2.13
C ARG A 165 -3.71 8.85 -1.36
N LEU A 166 -3.42 9.27 -0.13
CA LEU A 166 -4.34 10.10 0.66
C LEU A 166 -4.58 11.46 0.00
N LYS A 167 -3.56 12.06 -0.59
CA LYS A 167 -3.67 13.30 -1.35
C LYS A 167 -4.48 13.11 -2.64
N ALA A 168 -4.20 12.08 -3.42
CA ALA A 168 -4.88 11.79 -4.68
C ALA A 168 -6.38 11.47 -4.48
N LEU A 169 -6.77 10.89 -3.34
CA LEU A 169 -8.17 10.57 -3.01
C LEU A 169 -8.94 11.72 -2.35
N GLY A 170 -8.34 12.91 -2.22
CA GLY A 170 -8.98 14.08 -1.62
C GLY A 170 -9.29 13.95 -0.13
N LYS A 171 -8.70 12.97 0.57
CA LYS A 171 -8.85 12.76 2.02
C LYS A 171 -7.77 13.47 2.84
N ALA A 172 -7.04 14.38 2.20
CA ALA A 172 -5.94 15.11 2.80
C ALA A 172 -6.35 16.56 3.06
N CYS A 173 -6.01 17.03 4.24
CA CYS A 173 -6.06 18.44 4.69
C CYS A 173 -7.16 19.32 4.03
N HIS A 174 -8.23 19.51 4.74
CA HIS A 174 -9.06 20.71 4.66
C HIS A 174 -8.59 21.68 5.73
#